data_5fbfd628d030ae80dfe44d02bfd1a996
#
_entry.id   5fbfd628d030ae80dfe44d02bfd1a996
#
_cell.length_a   1.000
_cell.length_b   1.000
_cell.length_c   1.000
_cell.angle_alpha   90.00
_cell.angle_beta   90.00
_cell.angle_gamma   90.00
#
_symmetry.space_group_name_H-M   'P 1'
#
loop_
_entity.id
_entity.type
_entity.pdbx_description
1 polymer ?
#
loop_
_entity_poly.entity_id
_entity_poly.type
_entity_poly.pdbx_seq_one_letter_code
_entity_poly.pdbx_strand_id
1 'polypeptide(L)'
;MLQHQLPELYRKIFPEELLKASLQETKATCEACNWKPYQPDLKCCTFEPFIPNYLIGALLQSASTALTARQSLERKIKERRFSLPVGMTASVKFQMLYNHRKPEDFGNKKDWLCPYYNREQNNCGVWKYRGAVCTTYFCQSSYGKKGMNFWNQLSDYLTFVEMAIMEDILVHLDFSPRQISDCLAYLNRFEATKSEQKSDVLPLPLAKKLWNGYFDEQEEFFRKTYRMLQTFDKKRFREALGEMGADIEERMMESLRKIT
;
A
#
# COMPACT_ATOMS: atom_id res chain seq x y z
N MET A 1 -16.47 0.08 15.22
CA MET A 1 -16.52 1.26 14.35
C MET A 1 -15.41 1.15 13.32
N LEU A 2 -15.70 1.48 12.07
CA LEU A 2 -14.79 1.38 10.93
C LEU A 2 -13.49 2.19 11.12
N GLN A 3 -13.56 3.30 11.86
CA GLN A 3 -12.39 4.13 12.18
C GLN A 3 -11.18 3.38 12.78
N HIS A 4 -11.39 2.22 13.44
CA HIS A 4 -10.29 1.42 13.99
C HIS A 4 -9.59 0.53 12.95
N GLN A 5 -10.24 0.32 11.81
CA GLN A 5 -9.69 -0.45 10.68
C GLN A 5 -8.98 0.45 9.65
N LEU A 6 -9.37 1.73 9.59
CA LEU A 6 -8.80 2.71 8.67
C LEU A 6 -7.47 3.27 9.21
N PRO A 7 -6.50 3.56 8.33
CA PRO A 7 -5.25 4.21 8.73
C PRO A 7 -5.52 5.53 9.45
N GLU A 8 -4.95 5.68 10.65
CA GLU A 8 -5.11 6.88 11.48
C GLU A 8 -4.70 8.16 10.73
N LEU A 9 -3.72 8.02 9.86
CA LEU A 9 -3.16 9.09 9.06
C LEU A 9 -4.21 9.81 8.18
N TYR A 10 -5.22 9.06 7.70
CA TYR A 10 -6.27 9.59 6.82
C TYR A 10 -7.55 10.03 7.55
N ARG A 11 -7.64 9.83 8.86
CA ARG A 11 -8.87 10.16 9.61
C ARG A 11 -9.28 11.63 9.50
N LYS A 12 -8.30 12.53 9.30
CA LYS A 12 -8.57 13.97 9.14
C LYS A 12 -9.33 14.30 7.85
N ILE A 13 -9.27 13.42 6.85
CA ILE A 13 -9.80 13.66 5.51
C ILE A 13 -11.05 12.85 5.19
N PHE A 14 -11.23 11.73 5.88
CA PHE A 14 -12.40 10.89 5.64
C PHE A 14 -13.70 11.59 6.03
N PRO A 15 -14.79 11.35 5.30
CA PRO A 15 -16.12 11.78 5.69
C PRO A 15 -16.46 11.26 7.10
N GLU A 16 -17.10 12.11 7.90
CA GLU A 16 -17.47 11.75 9.28
C GLU A 16 -18.43 10.55 9.32
N GLU A 17 -19.31 10.45 8.34
CA GLU A 17 -20.22 9.30 8.13
C GLU A 17 -19.44 7.99 8.00
N LEU A 18 -18.35 7.96 7.21
CA LEU A 18 -17.49 6.78 7.07
C LEU A 18 -16.82 6.40 8.40
N LEU A 19 -16.30 7.38 9.13
CA LEU A 19 -15.61 7.14 10.40
C LEU A 19 -16.57 6.61 11.49
N LYS A 20 -17.83 7.04 11.49
CA LYS A 20 -18.87 6.62 12.44
C LYS A 20 -19.55 5.31 12.05
N ALA A 21 -19.37 4.82 10.82
CA ALA A 21 -19.99 3.60 10.36
C ALA A 21 -19.66 2.40 11.26
N SER A 22 -20.68 1.67 11.68
CA SER A 22 -20.57 0.50 12.56
C SER A 22 -20.50 -0.78 11.76
N LEU A 23 -19.45 -0.94 10.95
CA LEU A 23 -19.19 -2.16 10.21
C LEU A 23 -18.31 -3.12 11.01
N GLN A 24 -18.71 -4.38 11.08
CA GLN A 24 -17.91 -5.47 11.65
C GLN A 24 -17.82 -6.61 10.65
N GLU A 25 -16.61 -6.91 10.21
CA GLU A 25 -16.35 -8.09 9.41
C GLU A 25 -15.99 -9.27 10.31
N THR A 26 -16.93 -10.19 10.45
CA THR A 26 -16.77 -11.37 11.32
C THR A 26 -16.50 -12.67 10.54
N LYS A 27 -16.74 -12.67 9.22
CA LYS A 27 -16.57 -13.87 8.39
C LYS A 27 -15.14 -14.10 7.93
N ALA A 28 -14.31 -13.08 7.94
CA ALA A 28 -12.88 -13.19 7.58
C ALA A 28 -12.04 -13.67 8.76
N THR A 29 -12.35 -14.85 9.31
CA THR A 29 -11.55 -15.48 10.36
C THR A 29 -10.44 -16.31 9.71
N CYS A 30 -9.22 -15.75 9.66
CA CYS A 30 -8.07 -16.42 9.06
C CYS A 30 -7.70 -17.73 9.77
N GLU A 31 -8.03 -17.87 11.05
CA GLU A 31 -7.78 -19.08 11.83
C GLU A 31 -8.68 -20.25 11.43
N ALA A 32 -9.89 -19.96 10.97
CA ALA A 32 -10.87 -20.93 10.50
C ALA A 32 -11.06 -20.89 8.98
N CYS A 33 -10.04 -20.54 8.24
CA CYS A 33 -10.10 -20.42 6.79
C CYS A 33 -10.36 -21.77 6.12
N ASN A 34 -11.47 -21.86 5.40
CA ASN A 34 -11.86 -23.07 4.66
C ASN A 34 -11.22 -23.17 3.27
N TRP A 35 -10.36 -22.21 2.91
CA TRP A 35 -9.68 -22.22 1.63
C TRP A 35 -8.62 -23.32 1.58
N LYS A 36 -8.80 -24.27 0.70
CA LYS A 36 -7.80 -25.29 0.38
C LYS A 36 -7.05 -24.80 -0.87
N PRO A 37 -5.80 -24.53 -0.83
CA PRO A 37 -4.64 -25.02 -0.06
C PRO A 37 -4.06 -24.01 0.96
N TYR A 38 -4.85 -23.16 1.55
CA TYR A 38 -4.41 -22.14 2.50
C TYR A 38 -3.49 -22.69 3.62
N GLN A 39 -2.38 -22.01 3.86
CA GLN A 39 -1.46 -22.31 4.97
C GLN A 39 -1.63 -21.26 6.09
N PRO A 40 -2.03 -21.67 7.31
CA PRO A 40 -2.31 -20.74 8.41
C PRO A 40 -1.13 -19.85 8.82
N ASP A 41 0.10 -20.32 8.66
CA ASP A 41 1.34 -19.59 8.95
C ASP A 41 1.70 -18.53 7.89
N LEU A 42 1.11 -18.60 6.70
CA LEU A 42 1.28 -17.60 5.64
C LEU A 42 0.13 -16.58 5.61
N LYS A 43 -1.07 -17.01 5.96
CA LYS A 43 -2.30 -16.23 5.84
C LYS A 43 -2.48 -15.68 4.40
N CYS A 44 -3.13 -14.54 4.25
CA CYS A 44 -3.23 -13.83 2.97
C CYS A 44 -2.00 -12.96 2.68
N CYS A 45 -0.95 -13.03 3.51
CA CYS A 45 0.28 -12.25 3.37
C CYS A 45 1.27 -12.85 2.36
N THR A 46 0.78 -13.52 1.32
CA THR A 46 1.57 -13.97 0.16
C THR A 46 1.51 -12.95 -0.99
N PHE A 47 1.65 -11.69 -0.64
CA PHE A 47 1.65 -10.55 -1.54
C PHE A 47 2.57 -9.46 -0.99
N GLU A 48 3.42 -8.88 -1.84
CA GLU A 48 4.21 -7.71 -1.47
C GLU A 48 3.51 -6.44 -1.96
N PRO A 49 2.91 -5.63 -1.06
CA PRO A 49 2.16 -4.45 -1.44
C PRO A 49 3.09 -3.30 -1.88
N PHE A 50 2.56 -2.41 -2.72
CA PHE A 50 3.10 -1.07 -2.85
C PHE A 50 2.85 -0.30 -1.56
N ILE A 51 3.88 0.42 -1.09
CA ILE A 51 3.79 1.32 0.06
C ILE A 51 4.23 2.71 -0.42
N PRO A 52 3.34 3.71 -0.41
CA PRO A 52 3.67 5.09 -0.79
C PRO A 52 4.81 5.69 0.05
N ASN A 53 5.53 6.63 -0.52
CA ASN A 53 6.71 7.25 0.06
C ASN A 53 6.51 7.78 1.49
N TYR A 54 5.43 8.50 1.75
CA TYR A 54 5.14 9.06 3.08
C TYR A 54 4.75 7.98 4.10
N LEU A 55 4.15 6.87 3.69
CA LEU A 55 3.91 5.73 4.60
C LEU A 55 5.22 5.04 5.00
N ILE A 56 6.19 4.95 4.09
CA ILE A 56 7.54 4.47 4.42
C ILE A 56 8.18 5.40 5.45
N GLY A 57 8.09 6.71 5.25
CA GLY A 57 8.59 7.69 6.21
C GLY A 57 7.96 7.53 7.60
N ALA A 58 6.64 7.29 7.66
CA ALA A 58 5.93 6.99 8.90
C ALA A 58 6.43 5.69 9.56
N LEU A 59 6.62 4.62 8.77
CA LEU A 59 7.12 3.33 9.25
C LEU A 59 8.56 3.41 9.79
N LEU A 60 9.43 4.15 9.13
CA LEU A 60 10.81 4.36 9.57
C LEU A 60 10.93 5.17 10.88
N GLN A 61 9.93 5.99 11.19
CA GLN A 61 9.90 6.81 12.41
C GLN A 61 9.12 6.16 13.56
N SER A 62 8.19 5.24 13.26
CA SER A 62 7.26 4.70 14.25
C SER A 62 7.89 3.61 15.11
N ALA A 63 7.78 3.76 16.43
CA ALA A 63 8.13 2.70 17.38
C ALA A 63 7.20 1.47 17.27
N SER A 64 6.00 1.61 16.68
CA SER A 64 5.05 0.51 16.48
C SER A 64 5.37 -0.38 15.27
N THR A 65 6.34 0.02 14.43
CA THR A 65 6.81 -0.81 13.33
C THR A 65 7.64 -1.97 13.88
N ALA A 66 7.25 -3.21 13.56
CA ALA A 66 8.01 -4.38 13.99
C ALA A 66 9.47 -4.30 13.49
N LEU A 67 10.41 -4.73 14.33
CA LEU A 67 11.84 -4.67 14.00
C LEU A 67 12.15 -5.36 12.68
N THR A 68 11.58 -6.54 12.44
CA THR A 68 11.74 -7.31 11.19
C THR A 68 11.25 -6.57 9.97
N ALA A 69 10.12 -5.83 10.08
CA ALA A 69 9.60 -5.01 9.00
C ALA A 69 10.49 -3.79 8.74
N ARG A 70 10.98 -3.13 9.79
CA ARG A 70 11.94 -2.01 9.68
C ARG A 70 13.22 -2.45 8.97
N GLN A 71 13.81 -3.56 9.38
CA GLN A 71 14.99 -4.13 8.74
C GLN A 71 14.73 -4.48 7.26
N SER A 72 13.52 -4.93 6.92
CA SER A 72 13.14 -5.17 5.52
C SER A 72 13.09 -3.89 4.71
N LEU A 73 12.54 -2.80 5.26
CA LEU A 73 12.52 -1.48 4.60
C LEU A 73 13.95 -0.96 4.38
N GLU A 74 14.77 -0.93 5.42
CA GLU A 74 16.17 -0.46 5.38
C GLU A 74 16.99 -1.28 4.37
N ARG A 75 16.81 -2.60 4.34
CA ARG A 75 17.46 -3.48 3.36
C ARG A 75 17.01 -3.17 1.94
N LYS A 76 15.72 -2.95 1.70
CA LYS A 76 15.22 -2.58 0.36
C LYS A 76 15.84 -1.28 -0.13
N ILE A 77 16.01 -0.29 0.73
CA ILE A 77 16.71 0.96 0.42
C ILE A 77 18.18 0.67 0.06
N LYS A 78 18.90 0.05 0.97
CA LYS A 78 20.34 -0.22 0.83
C LYS A 78 20.68 -1.05 -0.41
N GLU A 79 19.86 -2.06 -0.71
CA GLU A 79 20.06 -2.99 -1.81
C GLU A 79 19.35 -2.55 -3.11
N ARG A 80 18.70 -1.41 -3.15
CA ARG A 80 17.93 -0.90 -4.29
C ARG A 80 16.83 -1.87 -4.76
N ARG A 81 16.18 -2.57 -3.80
CA ARG A 81 15.09 -3.52 -4.09
C ARG A 81 13.79 -2.78 -4.33
N PHE A 82 13.69 -2.13 -5.50
CA PHE A 82 12.53 -1.35 -5.91
C PHE A 82 12.07 -0.34 -4.84
N SER A 83 13.06 0.30 -4.19
CA SER A 83 12.90 1.55 -3.48
C SER A 83 12.93 2.68 -4.50
N LEU A 84 11.85 3.44 -4.61
CA LEU A 84 11.60 4.49 -5.60
C LEU A 84 11.14 5.77 -4.91
N PRO A 85 11.31 6.96 -5.49
CA PRO A 85 10.75 8.20 -4.93
C PRO A 85 9.24 8.16 -4.66
N VAL A 86 8.48 7.44 -5.48
CA VAL A 86 7.03 7.22 -5.29
C VAL A 86 6.72 6.30 -4.11
N GLY A 87 7.64 5.43 -3.71
CA GLY A 87 7.44 4.46 -2.64
C GLY A 87 8.22 3.17 -2.85
N MET A 88 7.86 2.13 -2.11
CA MET A 88 8.43 0.79 -2.26
C MET A 88 7.44 -0.15 -2.91
N THR A 89 7.92 -0.91 -3.88
CA THR A 89 7.12 -1.94 -4.55
C THR A 89 7.86 -3.27 -4.62
N ALA A 90 7.15 -4.33 -4.98
CA ALA A 90 7.75 -5.61 -5.32
C ALA A 90 8.60 -5.50 -6.60
N SER A 91 9.55 -6.39 -6.78
CA SER A 91 10.30 -6.46 -8.04
C SER A 91 9.37 -6.72 -9.22
N VAL A 92 9.74 -6.25 -10.43
CA VAL A 92 8.96 -6.51 -11.66
C VAL A 92 8.79 -8.01 -11.87
N LYS A 93 9.82 -8.79 -11.58
CA LYS A 93 9.77 -10.26 -11.61
C LYS A 93 8.66 -10.80 -10.69
N PHE A 94 8.60 -10.34 -9.43
CA PHE A 94 7.56 -10.78 -8.49
C PHE A 94 6.17 -10.35 -8.96
N GLN A 95 6.01 -9.09 -9.38
CA GLN A 95 4.73 -8.58 -9.87
C GLN A 95 4.20 -9.41 -11.04
N MET A 96 5.06 -9.71 -12.02
CA MET A 96 4.70 -10.56 -13.16
C MET A 96 4.25 -11.96 -12.71
N LEU A 97 5.02 -12.61 -11.83
CA LEU A 97 4.67 -13.94 -11.31
C LEU A 97 3.34 -13.91 -10.54
N TYR A 98 3.13 -12.87 -9.73
CA TYR A 98 1.91 -12.72 -8.94
C TYR A 98 0.68 -12.43 -9.82
N ASN A 99 0.82 -11.58 -10.84
CA ASN A 99 -0.27 -11.23 -11.75
C ASN A 99 -0.70 -12.41 -12.66
N HIS A 100 0.19 -13.36 -12.89
CA HIS A 100 -0.10 -14.61 -13.64
C HIS A 100 -0.32 -15.83 -12.72
N ARG A 101 -0.55 -15.61 -11.42
CA ARG A 101 -0.77 -16.67 -10.44
C ARG A 101 -2.04 -17.46 -10.71
N LYS A 102 -2.01 -18.71 -10.30
CA LYS A 102 -3.23 -19.54 -10.21
C LYS A 102 -3.97 -19.21 -8.89
N PRO A 103 -5.29 -19.45 -8.84
CA PRO A 103 -6.05 -19.22 -7.60
C PRO A 103 -5.49 -19.94 -6.37
N GLU A 104 -4.99 -21.18 -6.56
CA GLU A 104 -4.41 -22.00 -5.50
C GLU A 104 -3.04 -21.51 -4.97
N ASP A 105 -2.40 -20.59 -5.66
CA ASP A 105 -1.12 -20.01 -5.21
C ASP A 105 -1.30 -19.05 -4.04
N PHE A 106 -2.49 -18.42 -3.95
CA PHE A 106 -2.81 -17.44 -2.92
C PHE A 106 -2.84 -18.09 -1.52
N GLY A 107 -2.11 -17.51 -0.58
CA GLY A 107 -2.01 -18.03 0.79
C GLY A 107 -1.24 -19.35 0.92
N ASN A 108 -0.54 -19.81 -0.14
CA ASN A 108 0.10 -21.13 -0.16
C ASN A 108 1.59 -21.11 -0.58
N LYS A 109 2.08 -20.04 -1.19
CA LYS A 109 3.50 -19.97 -1.62
C LYS A 109 4.37 -19.27 -0.56
N LYS A 110 5.24 -20.04 0.12
CA LYS A 110 6.16 -19.54 1.14
C LYS A 110 7.13 -18.47 0.61
N ASP A 111 7.58 -18.61 -0.63
CA ASP A 111 8.50 -17.67 -1.27
C ASP A 111 7.84 -16.31 -1.58
N TRP A 112 6.51 -16.23 -1.50
CA TRP A 112 5.74 -15.01 -1.71
C TRP A 112 5.35 -14.31 -0.42
N LEU A 113 5.79 -14.83 0.71
CA LEU A 113 5.50 -14.21 2.00
C LEU A 113 5.95 -12.75 2.00
N CYS A 114 5.03 -11.88 2.38
CA CYS A 114 5.25 -10.44 2.48
C CYS A 114 6.53 -10.13 3.30
N PRO A 115 7.46 -9.33 2.79
CA PRO A 115 8.72 -9.03 3.49
C PRO A 115 8.53 -8.27 4.81
N TYR A 116 7.33 -7.74 5.04
CA TYR A 116 6.94 -7.01 6.27
C TYR A 116 6.18 -7.87 7.27
N TYR A 117 5.97 -9.16 6.98
CA TYR A 117 5.29 -10.07 7.89
C TYR A 117 6.20 -10.46 9.06
N ASN A 118 5.68 -10.30 10.28
CA ASN A 118 6.38 -10.70 11.50
C ASN A 118 6.04 -12.15 11.82
N ARG A 119 6.98 -13.05 11.56
CA ARG A 119 6.80 -14.49 11.78
C ARG A 119 6.74 -14.87 13.26
N GLU A 120 7.47 -14.15 14.12
CA GLU A 120 7.51 -14.44 15.55
C GLU A 120 6.16 -14.19 16.23
N GLN A 121 5.52 -13.07 15.85
CA GLN A 121 4.23 -12.68 16.38
C GLN A 121 3.05 -13.10 15.50
N ASN A 122 3.32 -13.74 14.37
CA ASN A 122 2.32 -14.18 13.39
C ASN A 122 1.36 -13.06 12.97
N ASN A 123 1.91 -11.85 12.71
CA ASN A 123 1.12 -10.67 12.38
C ASN A 123 1.80 -9.75 11.34
N CYS A 124 1.09 -8.69 10.94
CA CYS A 124 1.60 -7.67 10.04
C CYS A 124 2.52 -6.69 10.78
N GLY A 125 3.81 -6.65 10.43
CA GLY A 125 4.79 -5.75 11.03
C GLY A 125 4.63 -4.26 10.67
N VAL A 126 3.79 -3.97 9.67
CA VAL A 126 3.48 -2.59 9.22
C VAL A 126 2.02 -2.21 9.45
N TRP A 127 1.32 -2.91 10.32
CA TRP A 127 -0.15 -2.83 10.51
C TRP A 127 -0.69 -1.40 10.58
N LYS A 128 -0.05 -0.53 11.35
CA LYS A 128 -0.52 0.85 11.59
C LYS A 128 -0.47 1.72 10.33
N TYR A 129 0.46 1.45 9.42
CA TYR A 129 0.72 2.23 8.21
C TYR A 129 0.67 1.37 6.95
N ARG A 130 -0.19 0.34 6.96
CA ARG A 130 -0.42 -0.47 5.77
C ARG A 130 -1.17 0.32 4.71
N GLY A 131 -0.82 0.12 3.44
CA GLY A 131 -1.47 0.81 2.31
C GLY A 131 -2.90 0.31 2.04
N ALA A 132 -3.54 0.93 1.06
CA ALA A 132 -4.94 0.72 0.67
C ALA A 132 -5.29 -0.76 0.49
N VAL A 133 -4.53 -1.49 -0.31
CA VAL A 133 -4.78 -2.91 -0.58
C VAL A 133 -4.83 -3.75 0.70
N CYS A 134 -3.86 -3.56 1.62
CA CYS A 134 -3.82 -4.31 2.87
C CYS A 134 -4.86 -3.85 3.90
N THR A 135 -5.38 -2.64 3.75
CA THR A 135 -6.41 -2.07 4.63
C THR A 135 -7.81 -2.57 4.29
N THR A 136 -8.09 -2.75 2.99
CA THR A 136 -9.42 -3.02 2.46
C THR A 136 -9.63 -4.45 1.99
N TYR A 137 -8.58 -5.29 2.06
CA TYR A 137 -8.69 -6.67 1.60
C TYR A 137 -9.50 -7.53 2.57
N PHE A 138 -10.63 -8.02 2.08
CA PHE A 138 -11.44 -9.06 2.71
C PHE A 138 -11.76 -10.14 1.69
N CYS A 139 -11.53 -11.40 2.03
CA CYS A 139 -11.88 -12.53 1.15
C CYS A 139 -13.38 -12.83 1.16
N GLN A 140 -14.08 -12.46 2.24
CA GLN A 140 -15.51 -12.58 2.42
C GLN A 140 -16.00 -11.41 3.27
N SER A 141 -17.25 -10.97 3.03
CA SER A 141 -17.90 -9.95 3.83
C SER A 141 -19.10 -10.51 4.56
N SER A 142 -19.27 -10.10 5.81
CA SER A 142 -20.46 -10.40 6.62
C SER A 142 -21.75 -9.83 6.02
N TYR A 143 -21.60 -8.81 5.16
CA TYR A 143 -22.70 -8.16 4.43
C TYR A 143 -22.90 -8.71 3.00
N GLY A 144 -22.27 -9.85 2.68
CA GLY A 144 -22.35 -10.52 1.39
C GLY A 144 -21.84 -9.65 0.23
N LYS A 145 -22.50 -9.71 -0.92
CA LYS A 145 -22.09 -8.98 -2.13
C LYS A 145 -22.06 -7.46 -1.96
N LYS A 146 -22.98 -6.89 -1.18
CA LYS A 146 -23.02 -5.45 -0.91
C LYS A 146 -21.79 -5.00 -0.10
N GLY A 147 -21.42 -5.78 0.93
CA GLY A 147 -20.21 -5.53 1.71
C GLY A 147 -18.94 -5.65 0.86
N MET A 148 -18.82 -6.68 0.02
CA MET A 148 -17.70 -6.82 -0.90
C MET A 148 -17.60 -5.62 -1.86
N ASN A 149 -18.74 -5.13 -2.37
CA ASN A 149 -18.75 -3.93 -3.21
C ASN A 149 -18.24 -2.70 -2.44
N PHE A 150 -18.68 -2.51 -1.19
CA PHE A 150 -18.18 -1.41 -0.35
C PHE A 150 -16.65 -1.48 -0.16
N TRP A 151 -16.12 -2.65 0.20
CA TRP A 151 -14.67 -2.80 0.40
C TRP A 151 -13.87 -2.54 -0.88
N ASN A 152 -14.40 -2.92 -2.04
CA ASN A 152 -13.79 -2.60 -3.33
C ASN A 152 -13.81 -1.09 -3.61
N GLN A 153 -14.95 -0.41 -3.41
CA GLN A 153 -15.06 1.04 -3.58
C GLN A 153 -14.14 1.80 -2.59
N LEU A 154 -14.05 1.32 -1.34
CA LEU A 154 -13.12 1.89 -0.36
C LEU A 154 -11.66 1.65 -0.77
N SER A 155 -11.34 0.50 -1.37
CA SER A 155 -10.01 0.23 -1.92
C SER A 155 -9.65 1.20 -3.03
N ASP A 156 -10.57 1.42 -3.96
CA ASP A 156 -10.39 2.36 -5.08
C ASP A 156 -10.18 3.79 -4.56
N TYR A 157 -11.01 4.22 -3.61
CA TYR A 157 -10.88 5.54 -2.99
C TYR A 157 -9.55 5.71 -2.26
N LEU A 158 -9.16 4.77 -1.41
CA LEU A 158 -7.88 4.83 -0.68
C LEU A 158 -6.68 4.78 -1.62
N THR A 159 -6.73 3.95 -2.66
CA THR A 159 -5.67 3.90 -3.67
C THR A 159 -5.52 5.24 -4.37
N PHE A 160 -6.63 5.87 -4.75
CA PHE A 160 -6.62 7.19 -5.36
C PHE A 160 -6.04 8.24 -4.39
N VAL A 161 -6.46 8.24 -3.14
CA VAL A 161 -5.94 9.12 -2.08
C VAL A 161 -4.42 8.94 -1.92
N GLU A 162 -3.95 7.69 -1.87
CA GLU A 162 -2.53 7.38 -1.74
C GLU A 162 -1.71 7.92 -2.91
N MET A 163 -2.21 7.76 -4.14
CA MET A 163 -1.52 8.23 -5.33
C MET A 163 -1.52 9.77 -5.41
N ALA A 164 -2.65 10.42 -5.18
CA ALA A 164 -2.77 11.86 -5.24
C ALA A 164 -1.87 12.58 -4.21
N ILE A 165 -1.84 12.09 -2.98
CA ILE A 165 -0.96 12.63 -1.92
C ILE A 165 0.52 12.43 -2.28
N MET A 166 0.88 11.24 -2.73
CA MET A 166 2.25 10.91 -3.13
C MET A 166 2.72 11.82 -4.26
N GLU A 167 1.89 12.03 -5.29
CA GLU A 167 2.21 12.90 -6.42
C GLU A 167 2.31 14.37 -5.99
N ASP A 168 1.37 14.88 -5.18
CA ASP A 168 1.44 16.26 -4.65
C ASP A 168 2.73 16.51 -3.87
N ILE A 169 3.12 15.57 -3.01
CA ILE A 169 4.37 15.67 -2.25
C ILE A 169 5.58 15.67 -3.18
N LEU A 170 5.61 14.81 -4.22
CA LEU A 170 6.73 14.75 -5.17
C LEU A 170 6.88 16.02 -5.99
N VAL A 171 5.76 16.61 -6.44
CA VAL A 171 5.78 17.91 -7.12
C VAL A 171 6.40 18.99 -6.23
N HIS A 172 6.06 19.01 -4.94
CA HIS A 172 6.66 19.95 -3.98
C HIS A 172 8.13 19.65 -3.63
N LEU A 173 8.64 18.48 -4.02
CA LEU A 173 10.06 18.09 -3.93
C LEU A 173 10.78 18.21 -5.28
N ASP A 174 10.24 19.02 -6.19
CA ASP A 174 10.78 19.34 -7.52
C ASP A 174 10.91 18.14 -8.47
N PHE A 175 10.06 17.10 -8.30
CA PHE A 175 9.93 16.05 -9.30
C PHE A 175 8.98 16.51 -10.41
N SER A 176 9.46 16.46 -11.65
CA SER A 176 8.61 16.71 -12.82
C SER A 176 7.59 15.58 -13.04
N PRO A 177 6.46 15.84 -13.73
CA PRO A 177 5.49 14.80 -14.08
C PRO A 177 6.12 13.62 -14.82
N ARG A 178 7.13 13.85 -15.65
CA ARG A 178 7.85 12.80 -16.35
C ARG A 178 8.65 11.91 -15.40
N GLN A 179 9.34 12.48 -14.43
CA GLN A 179 10.09 11.70 -13.43
C GLN A 179 9.16 10.85 -12.56
N ILE A 180 8.01 11.40 -12.18
CA ILE A 180 6.97 10.66 -11.46
C ILE A 180 6.46 9.50 -12.31
N SER A 181 6.10 9.76 -13.58
CA SER A 181 5.66 8.74 -14.54
C SER A 181 6.70 7.63 -14.74
N ASP A 182 7.99 7.99 -14.88
CA ASP A 182 9.09 7.02 -14.99
C ASP A 182 9.16 6.08 -13.76
N CYS A 183 8.84 6.58 -12.55
CA CYS A 183 8.77 5.78 -11.33
C CYS A 183 7.51 4.91 -11.28
N LEU A 184 6.34 5.46 -11.66
CA LEU A 184 5.06 4.76 -11.68
C LEU A 184 5.05 3.60 -12.68
N ALA A 185 5.86 3.67 -13.74
CA ALA A 185 6.04 2.59 -14.70
C ALA A 185 6.55 1.27 -14.08
N TYR A 186 7.02 1.28 -12.83
CA TYR A 186 7.41 0.07 -12.08
C TYR A 186 6.28 -0.52 -11.23
N LEU A 187 5.10 0.09 -11.21
CA LEU A 187 3.96 -0.42 -10.46
C LEU A 187 3.06 -1.28 -11.35
N ASN A 188 2.45 -2.31 -10.75
CA ASN A 188 1.45 -3.17 -11.36
C ASN A 188 1.85 -3.76 -12.74
N ARG A 189 3.07 -4.31 -12.82
CA ARG A 189 3.64 -4.86 -14.06
C ARG A 189 3.08 -6.25 -14.36
N PHE A 190 2.64 -6.45 -15.60
CA PHE A 190 2.23 -7.76 -16.15
C PHE A 190 3.31 -8.39 -17.03
N GLU A 191 4.25 -7.60 -17.49
CA GLU A 191 5.34 -8.02 -18.35
C GLU A 191 6.68 -7.55 -17.79
N ALA A 192 7.72 -8.29 -18.07
CA ALA A 192 9.08 -7.97 -17.67
C ALA A 192 10.05 -8.26 -18.84
N THR A 193 11.04 -7.40 -18.99
CA THR A 193 12.16 -7.65 -19.90
C THR A 193 13.01 -8.83 -19.42
N LYS A 194 13.82 -9.41 -20.30
CA LYS A 194 14.75 -10.50 -19.92
C LYS A 194 15.69 -10.13 -18.77
N SER A 195 16.09 -8.87 -18.65
CA SER A 195 16.94 -8.37 -17.57
C SER A 195 16.17 -8.23 -16.25
N GLU A 196 14.94 -7.71 -16.29
CA GLU A 196 14.07 -7.55 -15.10
C GLU A 196 13.65 -8.91 -14.51
N GLN A 197 13.49 -9.95 -15.36
CA GLN A 197 13.19 -11.31 -14.89
C GLN A 197 14.33 -11.96 -14.08
N LYS A 198 15.56 -11.46 -14.23
CA LYS A 198 16.75 -12.04 -13.58
C LYS A 198 17.17 -11.31 -12.30
N SER A 199 16.58 -10.15 -12.00
CA SER A 199 17.03 -9.33 -10.90
C SER A 199 15.88 -8.78 -10.06
N ASP A 200 16.02 -8.86 -8.74
CA ASP A 200 15.15 -8.20 -7.77
C ASP A 200 15.71 -6.83 -7.32
N VAL A 201 16.72 -6.31 -8.04
CA VAL A 201 17.43 -5.10 -7.71
C VAL A 201 17.49 -4.16 -8.91
N LEU A 202 17.22 -2.89 -8.71
CA LEU A 202 17.37 -1.86 -9.74
C LEU A 202 18.87 -1.68 -10.09
N PRO A 203 19.23 -1.65 -11.39
CA PRO A 203 20.58 -1.27 -11.82
C PRO A 203 20.98 0.10 -11.24
N LEU A 204 22.22 0.24 -10.78
CA LEU A 204 22.68 1.46 -10.13
C LEU A 204 22.49 2.74 -10.98
N PRO A 205 22.81 2.76 -12.29
CA PRO A 205 22.57 3.95 -13.11
C PRO A 205 21.08 4.33 -13.18
N LEU A 206 20.20 3.33 -13.26
CA LEU A 206 18.78 3.54 -13.30
C LEU A 206 18.23 4.05 -11.96
N ALA A 207 18.66 3.45 -10.85
CA ALA A 207 18.29 3.90 -9.52
C ALA A 207 18.71 5.37 -9.29
N LYS A 208 19.95 5.75 -9.65
CA LYS A 208 20.42 7.14 -9.57
C LYS A 208 19.57 8.09 -10.42
N LYS A 209 19.21 7.67 -11.64
CA LYS A 209 18.32 8.47 -12.51
C LYS A 209 16.96 8.70 -11.90
N LEU A 210 16.31 7.65 -11.37
CA LEU A 210 14.95 7.73 -10.79
C LEU A 210 14.94 8.56 -9.50
N TRP A 211 15.96 8.44 -8.66
CA TRP A 211 16.08 9.16 -7.39
C TRP A 211 16.52 10.62 -7.55
N ASN A 212 16.99 11.02 -8.74
CA ASN A 212 17.52 12.36 -8.97
C ASN A 212 18.58 12.71 -7.90
N GLY A 213 18.53 13.89 -7.31
CA GLY A 213 19.46 14.34 -6.26
C GLY A 213 19.32 13.63 -4.90
N TYR A 214 18.29 12.80 -4.71
CA TYR A 214 18.00 12.14 -3.42
C TYR A 214 18.55 10.71 -3.28
N PHE A 215 19.36 10.24 -4.25
CA PHE A 215 19.81 8.84 -4.27
C PHE A 215 20.54 8.41 -2.99
N ASP A 216 21.40 9.25 -2.45
CA ASP A 216 22.23 8.93 -1.28
C ASP A 216 21.51 9.25 0.05
N GLU A 217 20.31 9.86 0.00
CA GLU A 217 19.54 10.32 1.16
C GLU A 217 18.13 9.71 1.21
N GLN A 218 17.93 8.50 0.68
CA GLN A 218 16.59 7.90 0.51
C GLN A 218 15.79 7.80 1.81
N GLU A 219 16.42 7.42 2.93
CA GLU A 219 15.70 7.34 4.22
C GLU A 219 15.22 8.70 4.69
N GLU A 220 16.09 9.72 4.60
CA GLU A 220 15.72 11.08 4.98
C GLU A 220 14.66 11.67 4.05
N PHE A 221 14.74 11.34 2.76
CA PHE A 221 13.69 11.67 1.79
C PHE A 221 12.33 11.10 2.23
N PHE A 222 12.24 9.81 2.55
CA PHE A 222 11.00 9.22 3.04
C PHE A 222 10.51 9.86 4.33
N ARG A 223 11.41 10.15 5.29
CA ARG A 223 11.05 10.88 6.51
C ARG A 223 10.51 12.28 6.21
N LYS A 224 11.11 12.97 5.23
CA LYS A 224 10.66 14.30 4.78
C LYS A 224 9.26 14.23 4.16
N THR A 225 8.97 13.25 3.30
CA THR A 225 7.63 13.08 2.72
C THR A 225 6.56 12.87 3.80
N TYR A 226 6.84 12.12 4.84
CA TYR A 226 5.93 11.95 5.97
C TYR A 226 5.71 13.27 6.75
N ARG A 227 6.77 14.01 7.05
CA ARG A 227 6.64 15.33 7.70
C ARG A 227 5.80 16.29 6.85
N MET A 228 5.98 16.29 5.53
CA MET A 228 5.15 17.10 4.63
C MET A 228 3.67 16.70 4.73
N LEU A 229 3.34 15.41 4.71
CA LEU A 229 1.95 14.97 4.89
C LEU A 229 1.35 15.43 6.22
N GLN A 230 2.13 15.50 7.30
CA GLN A 230 1.64 15.96 8.60
C GLN A 230 1.18 17.42 8.58
N THR A 231 1.66 18.22 7.64
CA THR A 231 1.25 19.63 7.45
C THR A 231 -0.02 19.79 6.62
N PHE A 232 -0.53 18.69 6.01
CA PHE A 232 -1.75 18.76 5.20
C PHE A 232 -2.96 19.04 6.09
N ASP A 233 -3.71 20.07 5.74
CA ASP A 233 -5.04 20.33 6.27
C ASP A 233 -6.12 19.78 5.31
N LYS A 234 -7.39 19.90 5.68
CA LYS A 234 -8.52 19.43 4.86
C LYS A 234 -8.57 20.11 3.49
N LYS A 235 -8.19 21.39 3.42
CA LYS A 235 -8.23 22.16 2.17
C LYS A 235 -7.22 21.60 1.19
N ARG A 236 -5.95 21.46 1.60
CA ARG A 236 -4.89 20.89 0.77
C ARG A 236 -5.20 19.46 0.32
N PHE A 237 -5.80 18.63 1.19
CA PHE A 237 -6.26 17.32 0.80
C PHE A 237 -7.30 17.38 -0.32
N ARG A 238 -8.31 18.25 -0.19
CA ARG A 238 -9.34 18.41 -1.23
C ARG A 238 -8.75 18.92 -2.53
N GLU A 239 -7.80 19.84 -2.48
CA GLU A 239 -7.08 20.33 -3.67
C GLU A 239 -6.28 19.21 -4.34
N ALA A 240 -5.56 18.39 -3.60
CA ALA A 240 -4.80 17.24 -4.13
C ALA A 240 -5.71 16.18 -4.77
N LEU A 241 -6.90 15.92 -4.19
CA LEU A 241 -7.84 14.94 -4.72
C LEU A 241 -8.62 15.45 -5.95
N GLY A 242 -8.90 16.74 -6.02
CA GLY A 242 -9.65 17.35 -7.11
C GLY A 242 -11.07 16.78 -7.28
N GLU A 243 -11.69 17.06 -8.43
CA GLU A 243 -13.05 16.59 -8.75
C GLU A 243 -13.13 15.06 -8.85
N MET A 244 -12.14 14.42 -9.46
CA MET A 244 -12.11 12.96 -9.58
C MET A 244 -12.12 12.27 -8.20
N GLY A 245 -11.38 12.80 -7.22
CA GLY A 245 -11.40 12.27 -5.87
C GLY A 245 -12.75 12.41 -5.19
N ALA A 246 -13.46 13.52 -5.44
CA ALA A 246 -14.81 13.73 -4.92
C ALA A 246 -15.81 12.73 -5.52
N ASP A 247 -15.73 12.44 -6.82
CA ASP A 247 -16.59 11.47 -7.49
C ASP A 247 -16.34 10.02 -6.98
N ILE A 248 -15.09 9.67 -6.74
CA ILE A 248 -14.74 8.34 -6.19
C ILE A 248 -15.24 8.23 -4.73
N GLU A 249 -15.09 9.31 -3.95
CA GLU A 249 -15.59 9.38 -2.57
C GLU A 249 -17.11 9.18 -2.53
N GLU A 250 -17.87 9.88 -3.40
CA GLU A 250 -19.33 9.75 -3.43
C GLU A 250 -19.78 8.33 -3.77
N ARG A 251 -19.17 7.69 -4.78
CA ARG A 251 -19.47 6.28 -5.11
C ARG A 251 -19.17 5.33 -3.94
N MET A 252 -18.10 5.56 -3.23
CA MET A 252 -17.76 4.80 -2.03
C MET A 252 -18.81 5.01 -0.94
N MET A 253 -19.23 6.27 -0.71
CA MET A 253 -20.24 6.61 0.28
C MET A 253 -21.64 6.03 -0.08
N GLU A 254 -22.02 6.06 -1.35
CA GLU A 254 -23.24 5.39 -1.81
C GLU A 254 -23.22 3.88 -1.54
N SER A 255 -22.05 3.24 -1.71
CA SER A 255 -21.92 1.81 -1.41
C SER A 255 -22.01 1.51 0.10
N LEU A 256 -21.50 2.42 0.95
CA LEU A 256 -21.63 2.35 2.41
C LEU A 256 -23.11 2.41 2.84
N ARG A 257 -23.86 3.42 2.34
CA ARG A 257 -25.30 3.60 2.65
C ARG A 257 -26.18 2.41 2.27
N LYS A 258 -25.72 1.51 1.39
CA LYS A 258 -26.45 0.28 1.02
C LYS A 258 -26.28 -0.87 2.03
N ILE A 259 -25.38 -0.71 3.00
CA ILE A 259 -25.06 -1.75 4.01
C ILE A 259 -25.21 -1.27 5.44
N THR A 260 -25.34 0.03 5.65
CA THR A 260 -25.69 0.65 6.94
C THR A 260 -27.17 1.01 6.99
#